data_e1e0d044c8d02a39b77664ab8cbddc7b
#
_entry.id   e1e0d044c8d02a39b77664ab8cbddc7b
#
_cell.length_a   1.000
_cell.length_b   1.000
_cell.length_c   1.000
_cell.angle_alpha   90.00
_cell.angle_beta   90.00
_cell.angle_gamma   90.00
#
_symmetry.space_group_name_H-M   'P 1'
#
loop_
_entity.id
_entity.type
_entity.pdbx_description
1 polymer ?
#
loop_
_entity_poly.entity_id
_entity_poly.type
_entity_poly.pdbx_seq_one_letter_code
_entity_poly.pdbx_strand_id
1 'polypeptide(L)'
;MIVLLTIGVRIARRWPAVKRLTDMGGDGVRALAPRLFALTTFAAGTILLVSGATPARAGRLGWLNDVLPLPLVEASSYSASIAGVGLIILARGLQRRLDAAYHLTVWVLAGGIIFSLASALDVEQAISLAVMLVILIPSKRFFYRKSSIFEERFTRGWIAAIAIVLFGTVAIATAQFGSGNLGAGVFWRFGYDAQGPRAQRALILAAIALTAFAVARLLRPARVHPHLANADELAAAGPIVADSLRAAAQLAFLGDKSIMFNEAKTAFIMFGVAGQSWVALGDPVGPVRDSVALIEEFITRCDRSGGWPVFYRVSPPLLHLYLDYALAVVKLGEIARVSLANFSLDGPQRRNLRRVWRKAVDDGCTFEMVNPEDVPALLPRLKEVSDEWLREKRTREKRFSLGQFDEAFIRRSAVAVVKREGQVVAFVTVWCAGQRAEVEVDLMRYTSAAPSGIMRYALIEAMFWASKEGYAWFNLGAAPLAGIRTSSISPLWNQLTTAVRGVGERYYNFEGLRNFKDWFYPEWEGTYLVSPGGTKRPAILANIASLISGSIGGAFRK
;
A
#
# COMPACT_ATOMS: atom_id res chain seq x y z
N MET A 1 26.18 19.99 37.81
CA MET A 1 24.80 20.54 37.89
C MET A 1 24.71 21.96 37.35
N ILE A 2 25.53 22.91 37.81
CA ILE A 2 25.52 24.31 37.35
C ILE A 2 25.85 24.44 35.86
N VAL A 3 26.82 23.69 35.34
CA VAL A 3 27.20 23.71 33.90
C VAL A 3 26.07 23.16 33.00
N LEU A 4 25.38 22.08 33.42
CA LEU A 4 24.24 21.54 32.69
C LEU A 4 23.04 22.48 32.69
N LEU A 5 22.79 23.19 33.80
CA LEU A 5 21.77 24.23 33.92
C LEU A 5 22.09 25.43 33.02
N THR A 6 23.36 25.89 32.98
CA THR A 6 23.79 26.99 32.12
C THR A 6 23.75 26.65 30.64
N ILE A 7 24.08 25.41 30.24
CA ILE A 7 23.96 24.94 28.88
C ILE A 7 22.46 24.81 28.51
N GLY A 8 21.63 24.26 29.37
CA GLY A 8 20.19 24.16 29.18
C GLY A 8 19.51 25.53 29.01
N VAL A 9 19.87 26.50 29.85
CA VAL A 9 19.38 27.90 29.77
C VAL A 9 19.87 28.61 28.50
N ARG A 10 21.11 28.40 28.07
CA ARG A 10 21.63 28.97 26.80
C ARG A 10 20.95 28.36 25.58
N ILE A 11 20.67 27.06 25.59
CA ILE A 11 19.93 26.37 24.51
C ILE A 11 18.47 26.84 24.51
N ALA A 12 17.83 26.95 25.67
CA ALA A 12 16.47 27.48 25.79
C ALA A 12 16.35 28.94 25.31
N ARG A 13 17.35 29.78 25.57
CA ARG A 13 17.41 31.19 25.08
C ARG A 13 17.63 31.26 23.56
N ARG A 14 18.28 30.30 22.94
CA ARG A 14 18.46 30.22 21.47
C ARG A 14 17.36 29.43 20.78
N TRP A 15 16.39 28.90 21.53
CA TRP A 15 15.26 28.13 21.01
C TRP A 15 14.47 28.79 19.87
N PRO A 16 14.17 30.10 19.92
CA PRO A 16 13.51 30.79 18.80
C PRO A 16 14.33 30.80 17.52
N ALA A 17 15.68 30.87 17.63
CA ALA A 17 16.56 30.83 16.47
C ALA A 17 16.63 29.41 15.85
N VAL A 18 16.68 28.36 16.68
CA VAL A 18 16.62 26.97 16.22
C VAL A 18 15.28 26.68 15.57
N LYS A 19 14.17 27.19 16.13
CA LYS A 19 12.85 27.09 15.56
C LYS A 19 12.75 27.79 14.19
N ARG A 20 13.33 29.00 14.08
CA ARG A 20 13.39 29.74 12.79
C ARG A 20 14.22 29.02 11.74
N LEU A 21 15.36 28.44 12.10
CA LEU A 21 16.20 27.64 11.19
C LEU A 21 15.46 26.38 10.70
N THR A 22 14.66 25.74 11.56
CA THR A 22 13.84 24.59 11.15
C THR A 22 12.62 25.00 10.33
N ASP A 23 12.11 26.20 10.50
CA ASP A 23 10.99 26.75 9.71
C ASP A 23 11.47 27.32 8.36
N MET A 24 12.71 27.83 8.28
CA MET A 24 13.34 28.30 7.04
C MET A 24 13.96 27.17 6.20
N GLY A 25 14.23 26.02 6.81
CA GLY A 25 14.87 24.88 6.14
C GLY A 25 13.90 23.99 5.39
N GLY A 26 13.01 24.52 4.57
CA GLY A 26 12.13 23.84 3.61
C GLY A 26 11.94 22.31 3.70
N ASP A 27 11.27 21.73 2.78
CA ASP A 27 10.92 20.27 2.72
C ASP A 27 12.14 19.33 2.74
N GLY A 28 13.32 19.80 2.36
CA GLY A 28 14.57 19.04 2.45
C GLY A 28 14.98 18.68 3.88
N VAL A 29 14.84 19.60 4.84
CA VAL A 29 15.14 19.33 6.26
C VAL A 29 14.09 18.36 6.84
N ARG A 30 12.82 18.50 6.48
CA ARG A 30 11.76 17.58 6.89
C ARG A 30 12.00 16.16 6.39
N ALA A 31 12.58 15.99 5.20
CA ALA A 31 12.91 14.68 4.64
C ALA A 31 14.13 14.03 5.30
N LEU A 32 15.15 14.82 5.66
CA LEU A 32 16.41 14.35 6.21
C LEU A 32 16.39 14.15 7.73
N ALA A 33 15.62 14.96 8.48
CA ALA A 33 15.58 14.92 9.93
C ALA A 33 15.35 13.51 10.52
N PRO A 34 14.37 12.70 10.10
CA PRO A 34 14.17 11.37 10.65
C PRO A 34 15.35 10.42 10.40
N ARG A 35 16.06 10.58 9.28
CA ARG A 35 17.25 9.77 8.95
C ARG A 35 18.43 10.17 9.83
N LEU A 36 18.63 11.45 10.07
CA LEU A 36 19.69 11.97 10.97
C LEU A 36 19.43 11.51 12.41
N PHE A 37 18.18 11.63 12.90
CA PHE A 37 17.82 11.15 14.23
C PHE A 37 17.98 9.63 14.36
N ALA A 38 17.65 8.86 13.34
CA ALA A 38 17.89 7.44 13.33
C ALA A 38 19.39 7.10 13.41
N LEU A 39 20.22 7.80 12.64
CA LEU A 39 21.69 7.61 12.64
C LEU A 39 22.30 7.96 14.00
N THR A 40 21.93 9.09 14.58
CA THR A 40 22.45 9.53 15.89
C THR A 40 21.97 8.60 17.01
N THR A 41 20.71 8.13 16.96
CA THR A 41 20.18 7.14 17.93
C THR A 41 20.89 5.81 17.81
N PHE A 42 21.18 5.36 16.59
CA PHE A 42 21.95 4.14 16.35
C PHE A 42 23.37 4.27 16.91
N ALA A 43 24.04 5.39 16.66
CA ALA A 43 25.38 5.65 17.20
C ALA A 43 25.37 5.70 18.73
N ALA A 44 24.41 6.37 19.35
CA ALA A 44 24.26 6.42 20.81
C ALA A 44 24.00 5.01 21.38
N GLY A 45 23.15 4.22 20.73
CA GLY A 45 22.91 2.84 21.13
C GLY A 45 24.16 1.97 21.05
N THR A 46 24.98 2.16 20.02
CA THR A 46 26.27 1.46 19.85
C THR A 46 27.27 1.86 20.94
N ILE A 47 27.37 3.15 21.26
CA ILE A 47 28.24 3.65 22.33
C ILE A 47 27.83 3.07 23.67
N LEU A 48 26.54 3.08 24.02
CA LEU A 48 26.01 2.48 25.24
C LEU A 48 26.30 0.98 25.33
N LEU A 49 26.14 0.26 24.22
CA LEU A 49 26.39 -1.19 24.17
C LEU A 49 27.87 -1.50 24.41
N VAL A 50 28.77 -0.78 23.75
CA VAL A 50 30.21 -0.95 23.87
C VAL A 50 30.70 -0.55 25.27
N SER A 51 30.20 0.58 25.80
CA SER A 51 30.55 1.05 27.14
C SER A 51 30.08 0.07 28.24
N GLY A 52 28.84 -0.46 28.10
CA GLY A 52 28.36 -1.46 29.04
C GLY A 52 29.10 -2.82 28.99
N ALA A 53 29.73 -3.10 27.83
CA ALA A 53 30.54 -4.31 27.63
C ALA A 53 32.02 -4.16 28.04
N THR A 54 32.52 -2.93 28.25
CA THR A 54 33.90 -2.66 28.65
C THR A 54 34.03 -2.56 30.17
N PRO A 55 34.98 -3.29 30.78
CA PRO A 55 35.21 -3.19 32.22
C PRO A 55 35.61 -1.78 32.65
N ALA A 56 35.06 -1.30 33.75
CA ALA A 56 35.45 -0.03 34.33
C ALA A 56 36.96 0.04 34.61
N ARG A 57 37.63 1.13 34.24
CA ARG A 57 39.06 1.32 34.46
C ARG A 57 39.38 1.21 35.96
N ALA A 58 40.34 0.34 36.33
CA ALA A 58 40.69 0.00 37.68
C ALA A 58 41.02 1.19 38.63
N GLY A 59 41.44 2.34 38.10
CA GLY A 59 41.70 3.55 38.87
C GLY A 59 40.47 4.33 39.36
N ARG A 60 39.28 4.07 38.80
CA ARG A 60 38.03 4.73 39.22
C ARG A 60 37.24 3.94 40.29
N LEU A 61 37.55 2.68 40.47
CA LEU A 61 36.85 1.80 41.41
C LEU A 61 37.24 2.03 42.89
N GLY A 62 38.42 2.62 43.16
CA GLY A 62 38.95 2.73 44.51
C GLY A 62 38.13 3.59 45.49
N TRP A 63 37.66 4.75 45.04
CA TRP A 63 36.85 5.64 45.89
C TRP A 63 35.33 5.38 45.77
N LEU A 64 34.90 4.70 44.70
CA LEU A 64 33.46 4.40 44.47
C LEU A 64 32.99 3.23 45.35
N ASN A 65 33.85 2.27 45.64
CA ASN A 65 33.54 1.15 46.54
C ASN A 65 33.15 1.58 47.96
N ASP A 66 33.59 2.77 48.38
CA ASP A 66 33.25 3.32 49.70
C ASP A 66 31.90 4.07 49.70
N VAL A 67 31.32 4.41 48.50
CA VAL A 67 30.11 5.25 48.39
C VAL A 67 28.92 4.50 47.78
N LEU A 68 29.17 3.54 46.89
CA LEU A 68 28.10 2.83 46.18
C LEU A 68 28.29 1.30 46.28
N PRO A 69 27.23 0.54 46.59
CA PRO A 69 27.30 -0.92 46.61
C PRO A 69 27.64 -1.49 45.23
N LEU A 70 28.63 -2.37 45.14
CA LEU A 70 29.06 -3.06 43.89
C LEU A 70 27.89 -3.59 43.03
N PRO A 71 26.81 -4.18 43.61
CA PRO A 71 25.66 -4.63 42.83
C PRO A 71 24.95 -3.53 42.05
N LEU A 72 25.00 -2.29 42.53
CA LEU A 72 24.35 -1.16 41.87
C LEU A 72 25.11 -0.71 40.61
N VAL A 73 26.44 -0.78 40.67
CA VAL A 73 27.34 -0.45 39.55
C VAL A 73 27.21 -1.48 38.43
N GLU A 74 27.17 -2.77 38.80
CA GLU A 74 26.98 -3.86 37.84
C GLU A 74 25.60 -3.82 37.19
N ALA A 75 24.53 -3.58 37.96
CA ALA A 75 23.17 -3.43 37.46
C ALA A 75 23.06 -2.30 36.43
N SER A 76 23.75 -1.19 36.67
CA SER A 76 23.72 -0.04 35.77
C SER A 76 24.42 -0.35 34.44
N SER A 77 25.52 -1.10 34.43
CA SER A 77 26.24 -1.52 33.23
C SER A 77 25.39 -2.47 32.36
N TYR A 78 24.70 -3.44 32.98
CA TYR A 78 23.76 -4.31 32.26
C TYR A 78 22.58 -3.51 31.70
N SER A 79 22.02 -2.59 32.48
CA SER A 79 20.90 -1.74 32.05
C SER A 79 21.33 -0.83 30.90
N ALA A 80 22.55 -0.30 30.91
CA ALA A 80 23.10 0.49 29.80
C ALA A 80 23.23 -0.35 28.52
N SER A 81 23.69 -1.60 28.62
CA SER A 81 23.77 -2.50 27.45
C SER A 81 22.40 -2.82 26.87
N ILE A 82 21.41 -3.11 27.72
CA ILE A 82 20.02 -3.35 27.30
C ILE A 82 19.43 -2.09 26.63
N ALA A 83 19.66 -0.92 27.23
CA ALA A 83 19.23 0.35 26.65
C ALA A 83 19.90 0.61 25.29
N GLY A 84 21.20 0.26 25.15
CA GLY A 84 21.92 0.35 23.89
C GLY A 84 21.29 -0.49 22.78
N VAL A 85 20.98 -1.76 23.06
CA VAL A 85 20.25 -2.62 22.11
C VAL A 85 18.88 -2.04 21.77
N GLY A 86 18.15 -1.55 22.78
CA GLY A 86 16.87 -0.89 22.61
C GLY A 86 16.95 0.32 21.65
N LEU A 87 17.94 1.19 21.82
CA LEU A 87 18.17 2.35 20.95
C LEU A 87 18.50 1.96 19.51
N ILE A 88 19.30 0.90 19.30
CA ILE A 88 19.61 0.39 17.95
C ILE A 88 18.33 -0.06 17.23
N ILE A 89 17.44 -0.76 17.94
CA ILE A 89 16.15 -1.20 17.36
C ILE A 89 15.24 0.01 17.11
N LEU A 90 15.17 0.95 18.08
CA LEU A 90 14.34 2.15 17.99
C LEU A 90 14.79 3.10 16.87
N ALA A 91 16.10 3.14 16.55
CA ALA A 91 16.63 3.92 15.43
C ALA A 91 15.92 3.59 14.10
N ARG A 92 15.61 2.29 13.87
CA ARG A 92 14.83 1.89 12.69
C ARG A 92 13.38 2.40 12.73
N GLY A 93 12.78 2.47 13.93
CA GLY A 93 11.45 3.03 14.13
C GLY A 93 11.41 4.54 13.86
N LEU A 94 12.44 5.27 14.32
CA LEU A 94 12.62 6.71 14.03
C LEU A 94 12.79 6.96 12.52
N GLN A 95 13.60 6.14 11.84
CA GLN A 95 13.74 6.23 10.38
C GLN A 95 12.40 6.08 9.65
N ARG A 96 11.46 5.32 10.22
CA ARG A 96 10.11 5.11 9.70
C ARG A 96 9.10 6.17 10.14
N ARG A 97 9.54 7.17 10.92
CA ARG A 97 8.74 8.28 11.46
C ARG A 97 7.64 7.84 12.43
N LEU A 98 7.83 6.71 13.15
CA LEU A 98 6.84 6.20 14.09
C LEU A 98 6.83 7.01 15.38
N ASP A 99 5.63 7.43 15.84
CA ASP A 99 5.41 8.19 17.07
C ASP A 99 5.81 7.40 18.33
N ALA A 100 5.49 6.09 18.37
CA ALA A 100 5.90 5.25 19.49
C ALA A 100 7.41 5.08 19.59
N ALA A 101 8.12 4.99 18.45
CA ALA A 101 9.59 4.94 18.48
C ALA A 101 10.17 6.22 19.07
N TYR A 102 9.58 7.37 18.76
CA TYR A 102 9.96 8.65 19.35
C TYR A 102 9.79 8.63 20.87
N HIS A 103 8.60 8.29 21.38
CA HIS A 103 8.34 8.27 22.81
C HIS A 103 9.22 7.27 23.55
N LEU A 104 9.36 6.04 23.02
CA LEU A 104 10.23 5.03 23.60
C LEU A 104 11.71 5.47 23.59
N THR A 105 12.18 6.11 22.52
CA THR A 105 13.57 6.64 22.48
C THR A 105 13.78 7.70 23.54
N VAL A 106 12.83 8.62 23.75
CA VAL A 106 12.90 9.64 24.80
C VAL A 106 13.01 8.97 26.18
N TRP A 107 12.19 7.97 26.48
CA TRP A 107 12.23 7.25 27.76
C TRP A 107 13.53 6.45 27.95
N VAL A 108 14.02 5.78 26.90
CA VAL A 108 15.27 5.00 26.98
C VAL A 108 16.47 5.92 27.13
N LEU A 109 16.50 7.09 26.45
CA LEU A 109 17.57 8.09 26.64
C LEU A 109 17.54 8.67 28.04
N ALA A 110 16.37 9.02 28.60
CA ALA A 110 16.25 9.53 29.96
C ALA A 110 16.71 8.48 31.00
N GLY A 111 16.30 7.23 30.85
CA GLY A 111 16.76 6.11 31.66
C GLY A 111 18.28 5.88 31.52
N GLY A 112 18.82 5.93 30.30
CA GLY A 112 20.23 5.82 30.01
C GLY A 112 21.07 6.90 30.69
N ILE A 113 20.58 8.13 30.76
CA ILE A 113 21.24 9.22 31.50
C ILE A 113 21.32 8.90 33.00
N ILE A 114 20.19 8.44 33.58
CA ILE A 114 20.14 8.07 35.02
C ILE A 114 21.10 6.94 35.30
N PHE A 115 21.10 5.89 34.49
CA PHE A 115 21.99 4.73 34.66
C PHE A 115 23.46 5.08 34.42
N SER A 116 23.77 5.95 33.44
CA SER A 116 25.14 6.41 33.17
C SER A 116 25.72 7.23 34.35
N LEU A 117 24.88 8.03 35.01
CA LEU A 117 25.27 8.76 36.21
C LEU A 117 25.43 7.85 37.42
N ALA A 118 24.65 6.78 37.50
CA ALA A 118 24.74 5.76 38.57
C ALA A 118 25.95 4.80 38.38
N SER A 119 26.39 4.60 37.11
CA SER A 119 27.52 3.73 36.75
C SER A 119 28.82 4.52 36.82
N ALA A 120 29.38 4.69 37.99
CA ALA A 120 30.73 5.31 38.19
C ALA A 120 30.88 6.71 37.58
N LEU A 121 29.79 7.52 37.53
CA LEU A 121 29.80 8.92 37.06
C LEU A 121 30.38 9.07 35.63
N ASP A 122 29.94 8.25 34.70
CA ASP A 122 30.31 8.40 33.27
C ASP A 122 29.65 9.65 32.70
N VAL A 123 30.17 10.81 33.16
CA VAL A 123 29.63 12.14 32.87
C VAL A 123 29.66 12.44 31.38
N GLU A 124 30.70 11.97 30.67
CA GLU A 124 30.83 12.17 29.22
C GLU A 124 29.70 11.49 28.44
N GLN A 125 29.33 10.30 28.87
CA GLN A 125 28.26 9.52 28.26
C GLN A 125 26.89 10.14 28.60
N ALA A 126 26.67 10.51 29.86
CA ALA A 126 25.45 11.19 30.30
C ALA A 126 25.22 12.51 29.53
N ILE A 127 26.29 13.31 29.31
CA ILE A 127 26.22 14.55 28.53
C ILE A 127 25.84 14.25 27.07
N SER A 128 26.44 13.23 26.45
CA SER A 128 26.15 12.85 25.06
C SER A 128 24.68 12.47 24.87
N LEU A 129 24.14 11.65 25.81
CA LEU A 129 22.73 11.24 25.80
C LEU A 129 21.79 12.42 26.09
N ALA A 130 22.19 13.34 27.00
CA ALA A 130 21.40 14.51 27.33
C ALA A 130 21.33 15.49 26.15
N VAL A 131 22.42 15.73 25.44
CA VAL A 131 22.44 16.55 24.21
C VAL A 131 21.50 15.97 23.17
N MET A 132 21.57 14.65 22.97
CA MET A 132 20.70 13.97 22.03
C MET A 132 19.22 14.07 22.43
N LEU A 133 18.91 13.91 23.72
CA LEU A 133 17.55 14.03 24.25
C LEU A 133 17.01 15.46 24.02
N VAL A 134 17.82 16.49 24.31
CA VAL A 134 17.44 17.89 24.14
C VAL A 134 17.15 18.22 22.66
N ILE A 135 17.91 17.64 21.72
CA ILE A 135 17.67 17.84 20.29
C ILE A 135 16.44 17.02 19.81
N LEU A 136 16.20 15.86 20.40
CA LEU A 136 15.08 14.98 20.01
C LEU A 136 13.73 15.52 20.48
N ILE A 137 13.61 16.08 21.69
CA ILE A 137 12.35 16.55 22.28
C ILE A 137 11.54 17.46 21.34
N PRO A 138 12.11 18.52 20.72
CA PRO A 138 11.33 19.42 19.84
C PRO A 138 10.99 18.81 18.49
N SER A 139 11.61 17.66 18.19
CA SER A 139 11.49 17.02 16.88
C SER A 139 10.25 16.13 16.75
N LYS A 140 9.37 16.11 17.76
CA LYS A 140 8.12 15.32 17.77
C LYS A 140 7.31 15.45 16.49
N ARG A 141 7.26 16.64 15.89
CA ARG A 141 6.52 16.93 14.66
C ARG A 141 6.95 16.10 13.42
N PHE A 142 8.15 15.53 13.45
CA PHE A 142 8.65 14.68 12.37
C PHE A 142 8.24 13.21 12.51
N PHE A 143 7.69 12.82 13.68
CA PHE A 143 7.32 11.45 14.03
C PHE A 143 5.80 11.37 14.23
N TYR A 144 5.05 11.35 13.11
CA TYR A 144 3.59 11.47 13.10
C TYR A 144 2.86 10.20 12.67
N ARG A 145 3.61 9.16 12.25
CA ARG A 145 3.00 7.91 11.84
C ARG A 145 2.56 7.11 13.05
N LYS A 146 1.27 6.78 13.10
CA LYS A 146 0.73 5.93 14.16
C LYS A 146 1.35 4.54 14.10
N SER A 147 1.68 3.99 15.25
CA SER A 147 2.16 2.62 15.39
C SER A 147 1.01 1.70 15.85
N SER A 148 1.17 0.41 15.63
CA SER A 148 0.17 -0.61 16.01
C SER A 148 -0.06 -0.73 17.51
N ILE A 149 0.73 -0.06 18.35
CA ILE A 149 0.60 -0.10 19.82
C ILE A 149 -0.79 0.37 20.29
N PHE A 150 -1.38 1.34 19.59
CA PHE A 150 -2.65 1.95 20.00
C PHE A 150 -3.88 1.40 19.27
N GLU A 151 -3.71 0.67 18.17
CA GLU A 151 -4.83 0.20 17.33
C GLU A 151 -5.05 -1.31 17.34
N GLU A 152 -3.98 -2.12 17.49
CA GLU A 152 -4.14 -3.57 17.65
C GLU A 152 -4.30 -3.92 19.13
N ARG A 153 -5.50 -4.26 19.54
CA ARG A 153 -5.72 -4.93 20.83
C ARG A 153 -4.92 -6.23 20.81
N PHE A 154 -4.01 -6.38 21.76
CA PHE A 154 -3.35 -7.66 21.98
C PHE A 154 -4.42 -8.74 22.12
N THR A 155 -4.44 -9.72 21.24
CA THR A 155 -5.35 -10.85 21.40
C THR A 155 -5.04 -11.53 22.74
N ARG A 156 -6.09 -11.93 23.47
CA ARG A 156 -5.92 -12.62 24.78
C ARG A 156 -4.91 -13.77 24.69
N GLY A 157 -4.86 -14.48 23.55
CA GLY A 157 -3.87 -15.53 23.30
C GLY A 157 -2.43 -15.03 23.23
N TRP A 158 -2.19 -13.80 22.76
CA TRP A 158 -0.86 -13.20 22.71
C TRP A 158 -0.37 -12.77 24.08
N ILE A 159 -1.26 -12.16 24.90
CA ILE A 159 -0.95 -11.81 26.29
C ILE A 159 -0.67 -13.08 27.09
N ALA A 160 -1.47 -14.14 26.90
CA ALA A 160 -1.25 -15.44 27.51
C ALA A 160 0.10 -16.06 27.08
N ALA A 161 0.45 -16.00 25.79
CA ALA A 161 1.73 -16.52 25.30
C ALA A 161 2.93 -15.77 25.90
N ILE A 162 2.89 -14.44 25.98
CA ILE A 162 3.93 -13.64 26.66
C ILE A 162 3.99 -14.00 28.15
N ALA A 163 2.85 -14.09 28.82
CA ALA A 163 2.77 -14.44 30.24
C ALA A 163 3.32 -15.85 30.49
N ILE A 164 3.00 -16.85 29.66
CA ILE A 164 3.52 -18.22 29.76
C ILE A 164 5.03 -18.24 29.58
N VAL A 165 5.57 -17.51 28.59
CA VAL A 165 7.03 -17.45 28.37
C VAL A 165 7.73 -16.78 29.55
N LEU A 166 7.20 -15.63 30.04
CA LEU A 166 7.78 -14.94 31.20
C LEU A 166 7.68 -15.80 32.46
N PHE A 167 6.51 -16.40 32.73
CA PHE A 167 6.32 -17.27 33.88
C PHE A 167 7.14 -18.53 33.78
N GLY A 168 7.20 -19.17 32.61
CA GLY A 168 8.06 -20.33 32.35
C GLY A 168 9.54 -20.02 32.54
N THR A 169 10.00 -18.84 32.09
CA THR A 169 11.37 -18.37 32.28
C THR A 169 11.69 -18.21 33.78
N VAL A 170 10.79 -17.57 34.54
CA VAL A 170 10.93 -17.40 35.98
C VAL A 170 10.86 -18.75 36.70
N ALA A 171 9.91 -19.63 36.33
CA ALA A 171 9.75 -20.96 36.95
C ALA A 171 10.97 -21.87 36.72
N ILE A 172 11.55 -21.87 35.52
CA ILE A 172 12.78 -22.62 35.20
C ILE A 172 13.97 -22.03 35.98
N ALA A 173 14.06 -20.69 36.07
CA ALA A 173 15.08 -20.04 36.86
C ALA A 173 14.98 -20.44 38.36
N THR A 174 13.76 -20.41 38.92
CA THR A 174 13.55 -20.78 40.34
C THR A 174 13.74 -22.27 40.61
N ALA A 175 13.30 -23.14 39.69
CA ALA A 175 13.45 -24.60 39.84
C ALA A 175 14.91 -25.08 39.78
N GLN A 176 15.77 -24.40 39.04
CA GLN A 176 17.21 -24.73 38.96
C GLN A 176 18.02 -24.24 40.17
N PHE A 177 17.47 -23.29 40.95
CA PHE A 177 18.17 -22.67 42.06
C PHE A 177 17.86 -23.31 43.43
N GLY A 178 17.13 -24.42 43.49
CA GLY A 178 16.85 -25.15 44.72
C GLY A 178 16.74 -24.25 45.97
N SER A 179 15.87 -24.50 46.88
CA SER A 179 15.39 -23.73 48.04
C SER A 179 16.45 -23.05 48.97
N GLY A 180 17.56 -22.59 48.47
CA GLY A 180 18.58 -21.84 49.17
C GLY A 180 18.54 -20.35 48.78
N ASN A 181 18.01 -19.53 49.69
CA ASN A 181 18.07 -18.06 49.75
C ASN A 181 18.08 -17.31 48.40
N LEU A 182 16.93 -16.90 47.97
CA LEU A 182 16.71 -15.85 46.95
C LEU A 182 17.21 -14.48 47.49
N GLY A 183 18.49 -14.39 47.85
CA GLY A 183 19.10 -13.11 48.18
C GLY A 183 19.53 -12.40 46.90
N ALA A 184 19.46 -11.06 46.88
CA ALA A 184 19.84 -10.19 45.75
C ALA A 184 21.21 -10.52 45.13
N GLY A 185 22.11 -11.21 45.87
CA GLY A 185 23.43 -11.66 45.39
C GLY A 185 23.41 -12.75 44.32
N VAL A 186 22.30 -13.52 44.18
CA VAL A 186 22.23 -14.62 43.19
C VAL A 186 22.07 -14.05 41.78
N PHE A 187 21.28 -13.00 41.63
CA PHE A 187 21.03 -12.34 40.31
C PHE A 187 22.32 -11.74 39.73
N TRP A 188 23.27 -11.34 40.56
CA TRP A 188 24.49 -10.62 40.18
C TRP A 188 25.70 -11.50 39.93
N ARG A 189 25.74 -12.75 40.45
CA ARG A 189 26.80 -13.73 40.18
C ARG A 189 26.80 -14.28 38.75
N PHE A 190 25.73 -14.02 38.01
CA PHE A 190 25.54 -14.49 36.62
C PHE A 190 26.52 -13.93 35.59
N GLY A 191 27.11 -12.78 35.84
CA GLY A 191 27.96 -12.10 34.86
C GLY A 191 29.43 -12.47 34.91
N TYR A 192 29.89 -13.03 36.01
CA TYR A 192 31.35 -13.15 36.31
C TYR A 192 31.93 -14.55 36.13
N ASP A 193 31.13 -15.60 36.13
CA ASP A 193 31.67 -16.97 36.04
C ASP A 193 31.57 -17.47 34.59
N ALA A 194 32.72 -17.59 33.92
CA ALA A 194 32.83 -18.20 32.58
C ALA A 194 32.33 -19.67 32.54
N GLN A 195 32.09 -20.27 33.73
CA GLN A 195 31.58 -21.63 33.93
C GLN A 195 30.07 -21.67 34.24
N GLY A 196 29.34 -20.56 34.16
CA GLY A 196 27.88 -20.54 34.37
C GLY A 196 27.16 -21.55 33.49
N PRO A 197 26.07 -22.20 33.98
CA PRO A 197 25.36 -23.24 33.25
C PRO A 197 24.90 -22.75 31.86
N ARG A 198 25.11 -23.56 30.82
CA ARG A 198 24.72 -23.25 29.44
C ARG A 198 23.25 -22.84 29.32
N ALA A 199 22.38 -23.38 30.18
CA ALA A 199 20.97 -23.05 30.27
C ALA A 199 20.69 -21.56 30.60
N GLN A 200 21.52 -20.95 31.46
CA GLN A 200 21.35 -19.55 31.88
C GLN A 200 21.69 -18.57 30.76
N ARG A 201 22.75 -18.83 29.99
CA ARG A 201 23.10 -18.02 28.79
C ARG A 201 22.03 -18.14 27.74
N ALA A 202 21.45 -19.32 27.54
CA ALA A 202 20.34 -19.53 26.61
C ALA A 202 19.08 -18.75 27.02
N LEU A 203 18.76 -18.67 28.32
CA LEU A 203 17.63 -17.91 28.85
C LEU A 203 17.79 -16.40 28.66
N ILE A 204 18.97 -15.84 28.90
CA ILE A 204 19.28 -14.43 28.69
C ILE A 204 19.15 -14.09 27.18
N LEU A 205 19.74 -14.91 26.32
CA LEU A 205 19.62 -14.73 24.87
C LEU A 205 18.19 -14.86 24.40
N ALA A 206 17.41 -15.79 24.94
CA ALA A 206 15.98 -15.93 24.63
C ALA A 206 15.17 -14.71 25.08
N ALA A 207 15.44 -14.16 26.27
CA ALA A 207 14.79 -12.96 26.78
C ALA A 207 15.12 -11.72 25.91
N ILE A 208 16.39 -11.57 25.51
CA ILE A 208 16.82 -10.50 24.60
C ILE A 208 16.14 -10.65 23.23
N ALA A 209 16.13 -11.86 22.66
CA ALA A 209 15.49 -12.14 21.39
C ALA A 209 13.97 -11.89 21.44
N LEU A 210 13.32 -12.29 22.53
CA LEU A 210 11.89 -12.07 22.73
C LEU A 210 11.55 -10.58 22.88
N THR A 211 12.36 -9.84 23.66
CA THR A 211 12.22 -8.39 23.81
C THR A 211 12.43 -7.68 22.48
N ALA A 212 13.49 -8.05 21.74
CA ALA A 212 13.77 -7.51 20.42
C ALA A 212 12.62 -7.82 19.44
N PHE A 213 12.07 -9.03 19.48
CA PHE A 213 10.91 -9.42 18.68
C PHE A 213 9.65 -8.63 19.07
N ALA A 214 9.37 -8.47 20.37
CA ALA A 214 8.24 -7.69 20.86
C ALA A 214 8.35 -6.23 20.44
N VAL A 215 9.51 -5.59 20.62
CA VAL A 215 9.76 -4.22 20.17
C VAL A 215 9.64 -4.09 18.66
N ALA A 216 10.22 -5.01 17.88
CA ALA A 216 10.10 -5.01 16.42
C ALA A 216 8.65 -5.17 15.95
N ARG A 217 7.84 -5.93 16.69
CA ARG A 217 6.41 -6.09 16.43
C ARG A 217 5.62 -4.83 16.78
N LEU A 218 5.91 -4.22 17.92
CA LEU A 218 5.30 -2.96 18.37
C LEU A 218 5.61 -1.79 17.40
N LEU A 219 6.78 -1.81 16.78
CA LEU A 219 7.20 -0.82 15.79
C LEU A 219 6.66 -1.10 14.38
N ARG A 220 5.74 -2.05 14.19
CA ARG A 220 5.06 -2.19 12.90
C ARG A 220 4.06 -1.05 12.72
N PRO A 221 3.99 -0.45 11.52
CA PRO A 221 2.94 0.53 11.22
C PRO A 221 1.57 -0.11 11.40
N ALA A 222 0.62 0.62 11.96
CA ALA A 222 -0.77 0.21 12.02
C ALA A 222 -1.30 -0.07 10.60
N ARG A 223 -2.03 -1.15 10.43
CA ARG A 223 -2.73 -1.42 9.18
C ARG A 223 -4.02 -0.64 9.20
N VAL A 224 -4.05 0.47 8.50
CA VAL A 224 -5.29 1.20 8.29
C VAL A 224 -6.08 0.46 7.22
N HIS A 225 -7.27 -0.02 7.59
CA HIS A 225 -8.26 -0.52 6.64
C HIS A 225 -9.26 0.62 6.41
N PRO A 226 -9.16 1.37 5.29
CA PRO A 226 -10.18 2.36 4.98
C PRO A 226 -11.52 1.64 4.80
N HIS A 227 -12.60 2.28 5.25
CA HIS A 227 -13.94 1.76 5.04
C HIS A 227 -14.28 1.79 3.54
N LEU A 228 -15.05 0.83 3.09
CA LEU A 228 -15.64 0.87 1.75
C LEU A 228 -16.64 2.02 1.68
N ALA A 229 -16.80 2.59 0.48
CA ALA A 229 -17.73 3.70 0.28
C ALA A 229 -19.15 3.32 0.75
N ASN A 230 -19.72 4.16 1.60
CA ASN A 230 -21.10 4.00 2.07
C ASN A 230 -22.10 4.62 1.09
N ALA A 231 -23.40 4.46 1.37
CA ALA A 231 -24.46 4.95 0.49
C ALA A 231 -24.41 6.48 0.28
N ASP A 232 -24.08 7.24 1.32
CA ASP A 232 -24.01 8.70 1.26
C ASP A 232 -22.80 9.15 0.41
N GLU A 233 -21.67 8.47 0.54
CA GLU A 233 -20.48 8.73 -0.27
C GLU A 233 -20.72 8.37 -1.74
N LEU A 234 -21.41 7.26 -2.02
CA LEU A 234 -21.79 6.89 -3.37
C LEU A 234 -22.81 7.88 -3.97
N ALA A 235 -23.75 8.36 -3.17
CA ALA A 235 -24.69 9.40 -3.61
C ALA A 235 -23.95 10.71 -3.93
N ALA A 236 -22.99 11.13 -3.10
CA ALA A 236 -22.17 12.31 -3.36
C ALA A 236 -21.26 12.16 -4.60
N ALA A 237 -20.80 10.94 -4.91
CA ALA A 237 -20.03 10.67 -6.12
C ALA A 237 -20.88 10.75 -7.41
N GLY A 238 -22.19 10.53 -7.30
CA GLY A 238 -23.12 10.45 -8.44
C GLY A 238 -22.98 11.59 -9.43
N PRO A 239 -23.17 12.86 -9.02
CA PRO A 239 -23.07 14.02 -9.92
C PRO A 239 -21.68 14.14 -10.56
N ILE A 240 -20.61 13.84 -9.80
CA ILE A 240 -19.23 13.93 -10.29
C ILE A 240 -18.97 12.88 -11.38
N VAL A 241 -19.47 11.65 -11.18
CA VAL A 241 -19.37 10.57 -12.16
C VAL A 241 -20.20 10.88 -13.41
N ALA A 242 -21.40 11.44 -13.24
CA ALA A 242 -22.28 11.81 -14.34
C ALA A 242 -21.67 12.88 -15.26
N ASP A 243 -20.83 13.78 -14.72
CA ASP A 243 -20.12 14.80 -15.50
C ASP A 243 -18.73 14.35 -15.97
N SER A 244 -18.26 13.20 -15.53
CA SER A 244 -16.93 12.67 -15.88
C SER A 244 -16.83 12.35 -17.37
N LEU A 245 -15.73 12.81 -18.01
CA LEU A 245 -15.42 12.49 -19.41
C LEU A 245 -14.86 11.06 -19.60
N ARG A 246 -14.62 10.32 -18.51
CA ARG A 246 -14.13 8.94 -18.54
C ARG A 246 -15.18 7.99 -17.98
N ALA A 247 -15.59 7.03 -18.80
CA ALA A 247 -16.60 6.05 -18.42
C ALA A 247 -16.16 5.14 -17.26
N ALA A 248 -14.86 4.90 -17.10
CA ALA A 248 -14.29 4.13 -15.99
C ALA A 248 -14.61 4.73 -14.59
N ALA A 249 -15.05 6.00 -14.50
CA ALA A 249 -15.54 6.60 -13.26
C ALA A 249 -16.73 5.83 -12.65
N GLN A 250 -17.54 5.15 -13.49
CA GLN A 250 -18.66 4.30 -13.07
C GLN A 250 -18.22 3.18 -12.11
N LEU A 251 -16.93 2.75 -12.15
CA LEU A 251 -16.37 1.74 -11.24
C LEU A 251 -16.42 2.17 -9.76
N ALA A 252 -16.64 3.45 -9.46
CA ALA A 252 -16.86 3.92 -8.09
C ALA A 252 -18.07 3.23 -7.43
N PHE A 253 -19.08 2.87 -8.22
CA PHE A 253 -20.32 2.26 -7.75
C PHE A 253 -20.28 0.74 -7.58
N LEU A 254 -19.14 0.09 -7.87
CA LEU A 254 -19.02 -1.37 -7.71
C LEU A 254 -19.03 -1.83 -6.24
N GLY A 255 -18.91 -0.90 -5.27
CA GLY A 255 -18.99 -1.21 -3.83
C GLY A 255 -17.74 -1.88 -3.23
N ASP A 256 -16.68 -2.04 -3.99
CA ASP A 256 -15.44 -2.71 -3.58
C ASP A 256 -14.26 -1.74 -3.32
N LYS A 257 -14.54 -0.42 -3.29
CA LYS A 257 -13.55 0.64 -3.16
C LYS A 257 -13.92 1.63 -2.05
N SER A 258 -12.89 2.27 -1.52
CA SER A 258 -13.03 3.48 -0.71
C SER A 258 -12.99 4.71 -1.60
N ILE A 259 -13.65 5.78 -1.18
CA ILE A 259 -13.66 7.05 -1.88
C ILE A 259 -13.06 8.13 -0.96
N MET A 260 -12.19 8.96 -1.51
CA MET A 260 -11.66 10.14 -0.83
C MET A 260 -12.02 11.38 -1.64
N PHE A 261 -12.87 12.22 -1.09
CA PHE A 261 -13.28 13.49 -1.70
C PHE A 261 -12.32 14.62 -1.33
N ASN A 262 -12.26 15.67 -2.16
CA ASN A 262 -11.77 16.97 -1.75
C ASN A 262 -12.77 17.64 -0.78
N GLU A 263 -12.36 18.72 -0.09
CA GLU A 263 -13.22 19.42 0.89
C GLU A 263 -14.54 19.92 0.27
N ALA A 264 -14.50 20.38 -0.97
CA ALA A 264 -15.67 20.88 -1.70
C ALA A 264 -16.58 19.77 -2.24
N LYS A 265 -16.17 18.51 -2.18
CA LYS A 265 -16.86 17.34 -2.79
C LYS A 265 -17.15 17.51 -4.29
N THR A 266 -16.23 18.19 -5.00
CA THR A 266 -16.31 18.39 -6.46
C THR A 266 -15.48 17.34 -7.22
N ALA A 267 -14.58 16.66 -6.53
CA ALA A 267 -13.72 15.64 -7.10
C ALA A 267 -13.38 14.57 -6.06
N PHE A 268 -13.01 13.37 -6.52
CA PHE A 268 -12.61 12.28 -5.63
C PHE A 268 -11.54 11.36 -6.24
N ILE A 269 -10.88 10.60 -5.38
CA ILE A 269 -10.06 9.44 -5.72
C ILE A 269 -10.77 8.18 -5.21
N MET A 270 -10.98 7.19 -6.08
CA MET A 270 -11.42 5.84 -5.68
C MET A 270 -10.20 4.95 -5.53
N PHE A 271 -10.12 4.18 -4.44
CA PHE A 271 -8.95 3.38 -4.13
C PHE A 271 -9.27 2.12 -3.34
N GLY A 272 -8.34 1.16 -3.37
CA GLY A 272 -8.36 -0.02 -2.52
C GLY A 272 -7.04 -0.18 -1.79
N VAL A 273 -7.02 -0.94 -0.69
CA VAL A 273 -5.80 -1.21 0.08
C VAL A 273 -5.53 -2.70 0.13
N ALA A 274 -4.32 -3.09 -0.27
CA ALA A 274 -3.81 -4.45 -0.12
C ALA A 274 -2.37 -4.40 0.38
N GLY A 275 -2.08 -5.12 1.47
CA GLY A 275 -0.79 -5.05 2.14
C GLY A 275 -0.45 -3.62 2.57
N GLN A 276 0.64 -3.08 2.06
CA GLN A 276 1.04 -1.68 2.28
C GLN A 276 0.66 -0.76 1.11
N SER A 277 0.10 -1.28 0.02
CA SER A 277 -0.24 -0.49 -1.17
C SER A 277 -1.64 0.10 -1.04
N TRP A 278 -1.72 1.42 -1.12
CA TRP A 278 -2.95 2.17 -1.31
C TRP A 278 -3.07 2.45 -2.79
N VAL A 279 -3.95 1.72 -3.46
CA VAL A 279 -4.03 1.70 -4.92
C VAL A 279 -5.20 2.55 -5.36
N ALA A 280 -4.92 3.77 -5.81
CA ALA A 280 -5.89 4.61 -6.52
C ALA A 280 -6.14 4.01 -7.91
N LEU A 281 -7.40 3.93 -8.33
CA LEU A 281 -7.79 3.44 -9.63
C LEU A 281 -8.04 4.61 -10.57
N GLY A 282 -7.21 4.72 -11.59
CA GLY A 282 -7.24 5.83 -12.54
C GLY A 282 -6.71 7.13 -11.95
N ASP A 283 -7.04 8.20 -12.63
CA ASP A 283 -6.81 9.56 -12.20
C ASP A 283 -7.92 10.02 -11.24
N PRO A 284 -7.74 11.16 -10.52
CA PRO A 284 -8.84 11.77 -9.79
C PRO A 284 -10.04 12.03 -10.70
N VAL A 285 -11.24 11.73 -10.22
CA VAL A 285 -12.50 11.95 -10.93
C VAL A 285 -13.04 13.32 -10.55
N GLY A 286 -13.29 14.18 -11.54
CA GLY A 286 -13.76 15.54 -11.37
C GLY A 286 -12.94 16.55 -12.18
N PRO A 287 -13.08 17.85 -11.92
CA PRO A 287 -12.33 18.89 -12.61
C PRO A 287 -10.80 18.75 -12.42
N VAL A 288 -10.03 18.87 -13.51
CA VAL A 288 -8.57 18.72 -13.50
C VAL A 288 -7.88 19.68 -12.48
N ARG A 289 -8.43 20.88 -12.30
CA ARG A 289 -7.92 21.87 -11.32
C ARG A 289 -7.87 21.33 -9.88
N ASP A 290 -8.74 20.38 -9.54
CA ASP A 290 -8.83 19.81 -8.19
C ASP A 290 -7.91 18.59 -8.02
N SER A 291 -7.33 18.08 -9.12
CA SER A 291 -6.52 16.85 -9.12
C SER A 291 -5.23 16.97 -8.33
N VAL A 292 -4.52 18.11 -8.39
CA VAL A 292 -3.25 18.31 -7.69
C VAL A 292 -3.43 18.18 -6.18
N ALA A 293 -4.41 18.91 -5.63
CA ALA A 293 -4.69 18.88 -4.19
C ALA A 293 -5.11 17.48 -3.71
N LEU A 294 -5.93 16.76 -4.51
CA LEU A 294 -6.33 15.39 -4.19
C LEU A 294 -5.17 14.40 -4.22
N ILE A 295 -4.28 14.52 -5.20
CA ILE A 295 -3.07 13.67 -5.30
C ILE A 295 -2.18 13.89 -4.08
N GLU A 296 -1.94 15.15 -3.70
CA GLU A 296 -1.14 15.51 -2.52
C GLU A 296 -1.75 14.99 -1.22
N GLU A 297 -3.05 15.16 -1.05
CA GLU A 297 -3.75 14.66 0.12
C GLU A 297 -3.70 13.12 0.18
N PHE A 298 -3.91 12.44 -0.94
CA PHE A 298 -3.82 10.98 -1.01
C PHE A 298 -2.41 10.48 -0.64
N ILE A 299 -1.36 11.08 -1.21
CA ILE A 299 0.04 10.75 -0.87
C ILE A 299 0.32 11.00 0.61
N THR A 300 -0.15 12.14 1.14
CA THR A 300 0.01 12.49 2.56
C THR A 300 -0.71 11.50 3.47
N ARG A 301 -1.93 11.09 3.12
CA ARG A 301 -2.71 10.10 3.85
C ARG A 301 -2.05 8.71 3.85
N CYS A 302 -1.51 8.30 2.70
CA CYS A 302 -0.69 7.09 2.58
C CYS A 302 0.54 7.16 3.48
N ASP A 303 1.27 8.29 3.46
CA ASP A 303 2.46 8.48 4.28
C ASP A 303 2.14 8.44 5.77
N ARG A 304 1.08 9.10 6.24
CA ARG A 304 0.61 9.06 7.64
C ARG A 304 0.27 7.63 8.09
N SER A 305 -0.28 6.83 7.20
CA SER A 305 -0.65 5.42 7.46
C SER A 305 0.51 4.45 7.25
N GLY A 306 1.70 4.91 6.89
CA GLY A 306 2.85 4.05 6.57
C GLY A 306 2.64 3.22 5.31
N GLY A 307 1.65 3.57 4.50
CA GLY A 307 1.32 2.93 3.22
C GLY A 307 2.16 3.45 2.06
N TRP A 308 2.01 2.80 0.91
CA TRP A 308 2.64 3.19 -0.34
C TRP A 308 1.59 3.78 -1.26
N PRO A 309 1.72 5.06 -1.69
CA PRO A 309 0.83 5.63 -2.69
C PRO A 309 1.08 4.95 -4.04
N VAL A 310 0.03 4.42 -4.63
CA VAL A 310 0.06 3.74 -5.92
C VAL A 310 -1.10 4.25 -6.75
N PHE A 311 -0.83 4.75 -7.95
CA PHE A 311 -1.86 5.16 -8.91
C PHE A 311 -1.80 4.19 -10.08
N TYR A 312 -2.87 3.46 -10.29
CA TYR A 312 -2.99 2.39 -11.27
C TYR A 312 -3.92 2.81 -12.41
N ARG A 313 -3.48 2.68 -13.64
CA ARG A 313 -4.18 3.13 -14.87
C ARG A 313 -4.23 4.66 -15.03
N VAL A 314 -3.14 5.34 -14.69
CA VAL A 314 -2.98 6.78 -14.94
C VAL A 314 -2.96 7.07 -16.45
N SER A 315 -3.67 8.10 -16.88
CA SER A 315 -3.74 8.52 -18.29
C SER A 315 -2.57 9.42 -18.70
N PRO A 316 -2.15 9.45 -19.97
CA PRO A 316 -1.05 10.27 -20.44
C PRO A 316 -1.23 11.78 -20.18
N PRO A 317 -2.41 12.38 -20.37
CA PRO A 317 -2.59 13.81 -20.17
C PRO A 317 -2.29 14.29 -18.75
N LEU A 318 -2.49 13.43 -17.74
CA LEU A 318 -2.32 13.78 -16.33
C LEU A 318 -0.99 13.30 -15.72
N LEU A 319 -0.13 12.63 -16.51
CA LEU A 319 1.15 12.12 -16.01
C LEU A 319 2.04 13.22 -15.40
N HIS A 320 2.00 14.43 -15.95
CA HIS A 320 2.80 15.55 -15.48
C HIS A 320 2.48 15.91 -14.01
N LEU A 321 1.25 15.67 -13.53
CA LEU A 321 0.84 15.95 -12.17
C LEU A 321 1.53 15.06 -11.12
N TYR A 322 2.12 13.96 -11.54
CA TYR A 322 2.76 12.98 -10.64
C TYR A 322 4.28 13.09 -10.59
N LEU A 323 4.89 13.89 -11.48
CA LEU A 323 6.35 13.95 -11.63
C LEU A 323 7.06 14.58 -10.44
N ASP A 324 6.38 15.47 -9.71
CA ASP A 324 6.95 16.22 -8.59
C ASP A 324 7.03 15.42 -7.28
N TYR A 325 6.46 14.20 -7.23
CA TYR A 325 6.30 13.45 -5.97
C TYR A 325 7.31 12.33 -5.75
N ALA A 326 8.46 12.34 -6.41
CA ALA A 326 9.48 11.29 -6.31
C ALA A 326 8.92 9.86 -6.52
N LEU A 327 7.88 9.72 -7.33
CA LEU A 327 7.27 8.46 -7.75
C LEU A 327 7.84 8.02 -9.10
N ALA A 328 7.93 6.73 -9.30
CA ALA A 328 8.37 6.16 -10.56
C ALA A 328 7.17 5.87 -11.46
N VAL A 329 7.29 6.26 -12.71
CA VAL A 329 6.29 6.02 -13.76
C VAL A 329 6.68 4.81 -14.58
N VAL A 330 5.74 3.89 -14.81
CA VAL A 330 5.94 2.67 -15.60
C VAL A 330 4.74 2.44 -16.50
N LYS A 331 4.95 2.19 -17.79
CA LYS A 331 3.88 1.83 -18.70
C LYS A 331 3.32 0.45 -18.35
N LEU A 332 1.99 0.35 -18.16
CA LEU A 332 1.29 -0.91 -17.87
C LEU A 332 0.81 -1.62 -19.13
N GLY A 333 0.54 -0.87 -20.17
CA GLY A 333 -0.07 -1.34 -21.41
C GLY A 333 -0.72 -0.20 -22.15
N GLU A 334 -1.73 -0.53 -22.92
CA GLU A 334 -2.46 0.43 -23.74
C GLU A 334 -3.98 0.19 -23.64
N ILE A 335 -4.76 1.24 -23.83
CA ILE A 335 -6.22 1.22 -23.93
C ILE A 335 -6.59 1.37 -25.39
N ALA A 336 -7.52 0.56 -25.88
CA ALA A 336 -8.00 0.63 -27.26
C ALA A 336 -9.25 1.51 -27.36
N ARG A 337 -9.16 2.63 -28.07
CA ARG A 337 -10.25 3.58 -28.28
C ARG A 337 -10.57 3.70 -29.76
N VAL A 338 -11.85 3.59 -30.13
CA VAL A 338 -12.32 3.75 -31.50
C VAL A 338 -13.04 5.09 -31.61
N SER A 339 -12.58 5.94 -32.51
CA SER A 339 -13.28 7.18 -32.82
C SER A 339 -14.62 6.88 -33.52
N LEU A 340 -15.71 7.45 -33.03
CA LEU A 340 -17.05 7.24 -33.55
C LEU A 340 -17.48 8.31 -34.56
N ALA A 341 -16.71 9.37 -34.72
CA ALA A 341 -17.08 10.52 -35.61
C ALA A 341 -17.40 10.07 -37.04
N ASN A 342 -16.71 9.04 -37.53
CA ASN A 342 -16.93 8.51 -38.89
C ASN A 342 -16.93 6.97 -38.86
N PHE A 343 -17.50 6.37 -37.80
CA PHE A 343 -17.53 4.92 -37.72
C PHE A 343 -18.52 4.34 -38.74
N SER A 344 -18.00 3.52 -39.66
CA SER A 344 -18.80 2.77 -40.63
C SER A 344 -18.16 1.41 -40.87
N LEU A 345 -18.85 0.50 -41.53
CA LEU A 345 -18.27 -0.74 -42.02
C LEU A 345 -17.74 -0.65 -43.44
N ASP A 346 -17.73 0.54 -44.06
CA ASP A 346 -17.33 0.73 -45.44
C ASP A 346 -15.80 0.65 -45.63
N GLY A 347 -15.39 0.50 -46.86
CA GLY A 347 -13.99 0.42 -47.25
C GLY A 347 -13.36 -0.99 -47.14
N PRO A 348 -12.21 -1.17 -47.81
CA PRO A 348 -11.55 -2.46 -47.93
C PRO A 348 -11.00 -2.96 -46.58
N GLN A 349 -10.53 -2.06 -45.72
CA GLN A 349 -9.98 -2.40 -44.42
C GLN A 349 -11.01 -3.07 -43.50
N ARG A 350 -12.27 -2.67 -43.60
CA ARG A 350 -13.35 -3.20 -42.72
C ARG A 350 -14.07 -4.43 -43.29
N ARG A 351 -13.54 -5.04 -44.35
CA ARG A 351 -14.10 -6.23 -45.00
C ARG A 351 -14.36 -7.37 -44.03
N ASN A 352 -13.41 -7.61 -43.10
CA ASN A 352 -13.55 -8.69 -42.13
C ASN A 352 -14.66 -8.43 -41.10
N LEU A 353 -14.80 -7.17 -40.65
CA LEU A 353 -15.87 -6.78 -39.74
C LEU A 353 -17.23 -6.95 -40.42
N ARG A 354 -17.37 -6.48 -41.68
CA ARG A 354 -18.59 -6.68 -42.47
C ARG A 354 -18.97 -8.15 -42.61
N ARG A 355 -17.99 -9.02 -42.87
CA ARG A 355 -18.24 -10.45 -43.02
C ARG A 355 -18.76 -11.05 -41.72
N VAL A 356 -18.17 -10.71 -40.56
CA VAL A 356 -18.64 -11.20 -39.25
C VAL A 356 -20.05 -10.66 -38.97
N TRP A 357 -20.28 -9.38 -39.25
CA TRP A 357 -21.59 -8.75 -39.05
C TRP A 357 -22.67 -9.41 -39.88
N ARG A 358 -22.45 -9.56 -41.20
CA ARG A 358 -23.40 -10.23 -42.11
C ARG A 358 -23.69 -11.66 -41.64
N LYS A 359 -22.64 -12.41 -41.32
CA LYS A 359 -22.82 -13.79 -40.87
C LYS A 359 -23.72 -13.86 -39.62
N ALA A 360 -23.55 -12.98 -38.65
CA ALA A 360 -24.38 -12.99 -37.45
C ALA A 360 -25.85 -12.67 -37.78
N VAL A 361 -26.10 -11.72 -38.71
CA VAL A 361 -27.43 -11.41 -39.22
C VAL A 361 -28.03 -12.62 -39.93
N ASP A 362 -27.26 -13.27 -40.82
CA ASP A 362 -27.69 -14.46 -41.57
C ASP A 362 -27.96 -15.65 -40.62
N ASP A 363 -27.23 -15.74 -39.51
CA ASP A 363 -27.44 -16.75 -38.44
C ASP A 363 -28.67 -16.40 -37.54
N GLY A 364 -29.47 -15.35 -37.90
CA GLY A 364 -30.69 -14.96 -37.20
C GLY A 364 -30.45 -14.18 -35.89
N CYS A 365 -29.25 -13.61 -35.68
CA CYS A 365 -28.97 -12.78 -34.51
C CYS A 365 -29.59 -11.38 -34.63
N THR A 366 -30.19 -10.89 -33.56
CA THR A 366 -30.69 -9.54 -33.40
C THR A 366 -30.02 -8.84 -32.24
N PHE A 367 -29.83 -7.53 -32.36
CA PHE A 367 -29.23 -6.69 -31.35
C PHE A 367 -30.24 -5.75 -30.71
N GLU A 368 -30.13 -5.57 -29.40
CA GLU A 368 -30.93 -4.61 -28.65
C GLU A 368 -30.08 -3.93 -27.59
N MET A 369 -30.16 -2.61 -27.51
CA MET A 369 -29.59 -1.86 -26.37
C MET A 369 -30.68 -1.67 -25.32
N VAL A 370 -30.50 -2.30 -24.17
CA VAL A 370 -31.46 -2.26 -23.06
C VAL A 370 -31.06 -1.13 -22.10
N ASN A 371 -32.00 -0.24 -21.84
CA ASN A 371 -31.77 0.86 -20.90
C ASN A 371 -31.75 0.35 -19.45
N PRO A 372 -31.08 1.07 -18.53
CA PRO A 372 -31.00 0.69 -17.11
C PRO A 372 -32.34 0.37 -16.45
N GLU A 373 -33.42 1.05 -16.88
CA GLU A 373 -34.78 0.87 -16.36
C GLU A 373 -35.36 -0.51 -16.67
N ASP A 374 -35.00 -1.08 -17.82
CA ASP A 374 -35.50 -2.38 -18.31
C ASP A 374 -34.58 -3.56 -17.95
N VAL A 375 -33.33 -3.27 -17.54
CA VAL A 375 -32.35 -4.31 -17.16
C VAL A 375 -32.84 -5.25 -16.05
N PRO A 376 -33.58 -4.80 -15.01
CA PRO A 376 -34.07 -5.67 -13.94
C PRO A 376 -34.83 -6.91 -14.44
N ALA A 377 -35.62 -6.78 -15.50
CA ALA A 377 -36.37 -7.89 -16.08
C ALA A 377 -35.48 -8.96 -16.72
N LEU A 378 -34.28 -8.56 -17.17
CA LEU A 378 -33.34 -9.46 -17.84
C LEU A 378 -32.29 -10.07 -16.90
N LEU A 379 -32.11 -9.56 -15.68
CA LEU A 379 -31.05 -9.99 -14.76
C LEU A 379 -30.96 -11.52 -14.56
N PRO A 380 -32.07 -12.27 -14.38
CA PRO A 380 -31.99 -13.71 -14.24
C PRO A 380 -31.32 -14.37 -15.45
N ARG A 381 -31.71 -13.93 -16.67
CA ARG A 381 -31.15 -14.48 -17.91
C ARG A 381 -29.69 -14.06 -18.12
N LEU A 382 -29.34 -12.81 -17.83
CA LEU A 382 -27.97 -12.33 -17.90
C LEU A 382 -27.07 -13.10 -16.93
N LYS A 383 -27.58 -13.45 -15.75
CA LYS A 383 -26.86 -14.25 -14.75
C LYS A 383 -26.58 -15.65 -15.27
N GLU A 384 -27.56 -16.32 -15.88
CA GLU A 384 -27.37 -17.65 -16.50
C GLU A 384 -26.28 -17.62 -17.58
N VAL A 385 -26.31 -16.63 -18.48
CA VAL A 385 -25.31 -16.45 -19.54
C VAL A 385 -23.92 -16.20 -18.93
N SER A 386 -23.83 -15.39 -17.88
CA SER A 386 -22.58 -15.11 -17.19
C SER A 386 -22.02 -16.35 -16.50
N ASP A 387 -22.85 -17.10 -15.77
CA ASP A 387 -22.42 -18.31 -15.05
C ASP A 387 -21.98 -19.43 -16.02
N GLU A 388 -22.66 -19.58 -17.16
CA GLU A 388 -22.26 -20.51 -18.21
C GLU A 388 -20.88 -20.13 -18.77
N TRP A 389 -20.68 -18.85 -19.09
CA TRP A 389 -19.41 -18.35 -19.59
C TRP A 389 -18.26 -18.57 -18.62
N LEU A 390 -18.45 -18.26 -17.31
CA LEU A 390 -17.44 -18.46 -16.28
C LEU A 390 -17.04 -19.94 -16.14
N ARG A 391 -18.03 -20.86 -16.22
CA ARG A 391 -17.78 -22.31 -16.19
C ARG A 391 -16.99 -22.78 -17.41
N GLU A 392 -17.39 -22.34 -18.61
CA GLU A 392 -16.72 -22.68 -19.86
C GLU A 392 -15.26 -22.21 -19.88
N LYS A 393 -15.04 -20.96 -19.47
CA LYS A 393 -13.70 -20.36 -19.44
C LYS A 393 -12.88 -20.77 -18.22
N ARG A 394 -13.44 -21.55 -17.30
CA ARG A 394 -12.80 -21.97 -16.04
C ARG A 394 -12.19 -20.80 -15.28
N THR A 395 -12.88 -19.67 -15.24
CA THR A 395 -12.43 -18.42 -14.61
C THR A 395 -13.41 -17.97 -13.53
N ARG A 396 -13.00 -16.97 -12.77
CA ARG A 396 -13.82 -16.34 -11.71
C ARG A 396 -14.03 -14.87 -12.03
N GLU A 397 -15.02 -14.28 -11.38
CA GLU A 397 -15.22 -12.84 -11.43
C GLU A 397 -13.95 -12.10 -10.95
N LYS A 398 -13.66 -11.02 -11.64
CA LYS A 398 -12.60 -10.08 -11.29
C LYS A 398 -13.22 -8.81 -10.73
N ARG A 399 -12.44 -8.03 -10.00
CA ARG A 399 -12.92 -6.86 -9.24
C ARG A 399 -12.00 -5.68 -9.46
N PHE A 400 -12.25 -4.63 -8.70
CA PHE A 400 -11.43 -3.44 -8.57
C PHE A 400 -11.33 -2.62 -9.85
N SER A 401 -10.52 -3.03 -10.82
CA SER A 401 -10.32 -2.32 -12.08
C SER A 401 -11.15 -2.87 -13.24
N LEU A 402 -11.99 -3.85 -12.96
CA LEU A 402 -12.91 -4.51 -13.88
C LEU A 402 -14.25 -4.64 -13.18
N GLY A 403 -15.34 -4.64 -13.94
CA GLY A 403 -16.64 -4.98 -13.40
C GLY A 403 -16.75 -6.48 -13.04
N GLN A 404 -17.69 -6.78 -12.20
CA GLN A 404 -18.13 -8.12 -11.87
C GLN A 404 -19.63 -8.22 -12.10
N PHE A 405 -20.16 -9.44 -12.18
CA PHE A 405 -21.61 -9.61 -12.21
C PHE A 405 -22.19 -9.30 -10.83
N ASP A 406 -22.46 -8.03 -10.60
CA ASP A 406 -23.16 -7.50 -9.44
C ASP A 406 -24.48 -6.88 -9.92
N GLU A 407 -25.60 -7.40 -9.40
CA GLU A 407 -26.91 -6.98 -9.87
C GLU A 407 -27.18 -5.48 -9.64
N ALA A 408 -26.76 -4.94 -8.48
CA ALA A 408 -26.95 -3.54 -8.15
C ALA A 408 -26.15 -2.65 -9.09
N PHE A 409 -24.94 -3.09 -9.45
CA PHE A 409 -24.07 -2.38 -10.38
C PHE A 409 -24.57 -2.46 -11.82
N ILE A 410 -25.00 -3.65 -12.29
CA ILE A 410 -25.50 -3.84 -13.67
C ILE A 410 -26.79 -3.06 -13.89
N ARG A 411 -27.68 -2.95 -12.91
CA ARG A 411 -28.91 -2.11 -12.98
C ARG A 411 -28.64 -0.64 -13.29
N ARG A 412 -27.45 -0.15 -13.03
CA ARG A 412 -27.04 1.24 -13.31
C ARG A 412 -26.51 1.45 -14.73
N SER A 413 -26.28 0.38 -15.47
CA SER A 413 -25.61 0.36 -16.76
C SER A 413 -26.59 0.00 -17.88
N ALA A 414 -26.39 0.58 -19.06
CA ALA A 414 -27.02 0.05 -20.26
C ALA A 414 -26.39 -1.32 -20.60
N VAL A 415 -27.18 -2.21 -21.15
CA VAL A 415 -26.74 -3.56 -21.52
C VAL A 415 -27.07 -3.83 -22.97
N ALA A 416 -26.04 -4.05 -23.77
CA ALA A 416 -26.19 -4.56 -25.13
C ALA A 416 -26.48 -6.08 -25.07
N VAL A 417 -27.60 -6.51 -25.61
CA VAL A 417 -27.96 -7.93 -25.68
C VAL A 417 -28.03 -8.40 -27.12
N VAL A 418 -27.58 -9.61 -27.36
CA VAL A 418 -27.76 -10.30 -28.64
C VAL A 418 -28.70 -11.47 -28.43
N LYS A 419 -29.78 -11.50 -29.19
CA LYS A 419 -30.76 -12.58 -29.19
C LYS A 419 -30.61 -13.43 -30.44
N ARG A 420 -30.86 -14.72 -30.31
CA ARG A 420 -31.01 -15.66 -31.40
C ARG A 420 -32.25 -16.51 -31.11
N GLU A 421 -33.14 -16.63 -32.07
CA GLU A 421 -34.41 -17.34 -31.85
C GLU A 421 -35.20 -16.82 -30.64
N GLY A 422 -35.14 -15.52 -30.39
CA GLY A 422 -35.79 -14.87 -29.26
C GLY A 422 -35.08 -15.00 -27.91
N GLN A 423 -34.03 -15.83 -27.81
CA GLN A 423 -33.27 -16.07 -26.56
C GLN A 423 -32.00 -15.22 -26.50
N VAL A 424 -31.70 -14.65 -25.36
CA VAL A 424 -30.42 -13.92 -25.12
C VAL A 424 -29.27 -14.93 -25.12
N VAL A 425 -28.38 -14.83 -26.10
CA VAL A 425 -27.19 -15.70 -26.26
C VAL A 425 -25.87 -14.98 -25.92
N ALA A 426 -25.89 -13.65 -25.88
CA ALA A 426 -24.73 -12.85 -25.50
C ALA A 426 -25.16 -11.51 -24.94
N PHE A 427 -24.31 -10.93 -24.08
CA PHE A 427 -24.48 -9.57 -23.62
C PHE A 427 -23.13 -8.86 -23.38
N VAL A 428 -23.20 -7.52 -23.40
CA VAL A 428 -22.10 -6.60 -23.07
C VAL A 428 -22.63 -5.51 -22.16
N THR A 429 -22.03 -5.33 -20.98
CA THR A 429 -22.34 -4.17 -20.13
C THR A 429 -21.61 -2.95 -20.64
N VAL A 430 -22.30 -1.81 -20.62
CA VAL A 430 -21.83 -0.57 -21.25
C VAL A 430 -21.85 0.57 -20.23
N TRP A 431 -20.72 1.20 -20.04
CA TRP A 431 -20.59 2.40 -19.20
C TRP A 431 -20.55 3.64 -20.07
N CYS A 432 -21.35 4.63 -19.70
CA CYS A 432 -21.44 5.90 -20.40
C CYS A 432 -20.76 7.01 -19.60
N ALA A 433 -19.88 7.76 -20.24
CA ALA A 433 -19.30 8.98 -19.70
C ALA A 433 -20.25 10.16 -19.86
N GLY A 434 -20.05 11.20 -19.05
CA GLY A 434 -20.73 12.49 -19.19
C GLY A 434 -20.44 13.18 -20.53
N GLN A 435 -21.27 14.15 -20.89
CA GLN A 435 -21.11 14.95 -22.09
C GLN A 435 -20.94 14.13 -23.38
N ARG A 436 -21.41 12.89 -23.38
CA ARG A 436 -21.24 11.92 -24.50
C ARG A 436 -19.78 11.76 -24.96
N ALA A 437 -18.82 11.88 -24.00
CA ALA A 437 -17.39 11.84 -24.33
C ALA A 437 -16.95 10.45 -24.76
N GLU A 438 -17.32 9.41 -24.03
CA GLU A 438 -16.98 8.03 -24.37
C GLU A 438 -17.99 7.01 -23.82
N VAL A 439 -18.00 5.86 -24.47
CA VAL A 439 -18.65 4.62 -24.01
C VAL A 439 -17.56 3.59 -23.78
N GLU A 440 -17.54 2.91 -22.63
CA GLU A 440 -16.60 1.82 -22.33
C GLU A 440 -17.37 0.51 -22.12
N VAL A 441 -16.86 -0.57 -22.68
CA VAL A 441 -17.40 -1.92 -22.50
C VAL A 441 -16.67 -2.65 -21.39
N ASP A 442 -17.41 -3.48 -20.61
CA ASP A 442 -16.85 -4.21 -19.49
C ASP A 442 -17.12 -5.71 -19.57
N LEU A 443 -18.26 -6.19 -19.02
CA LEU A 443 -18.56 -7.62 -19.07
C LEU A 443 -18.99 -8.01 -20.50
N MET A 444 -18.23 -8.90 -21.10
CA MET A 444 -18.52 -9.49 -22.40
C MET A 444 -18.76 -10.98 -22.20
N ARG A 445 -20.02 -11.41 -22.21
CA ARG A 445 -20.43 -12.79 -21.90
C ARG A 445 -21.27 -13.37 -23.03
N TYR A 446 -21.13 -14.68 -23.28
CA TYR A 446 -21.90 -15.39 -24.29
C TYR A 446 -22.02 -16.86 -23.91
N THR A 447 -23.09 -17.51 -24.38
CA THR A 447 -23.33 -18.93 -24.17
C THR A 447 -22.61 -19.79 -25.22
N SER A 448 -22.50 -21.07 -24.98
CA SER A 448 -21.99 -22.05 -25.96
C SER A 448 -22.83 -22.15 -27.24
N ALA A 449 -24.11 -21.78 -27.17
CA ALA A 449 -25.03 -21.73 -28.32
C ALA A 449 -24.82 -20.48 -29.20
N ALA A 450 -24.01 -19.52 -28.78
CA ALA A 450 -23.76 -18.31 -29.55
C ALA A 450 -22.89 -18.59 -30.79
N PRO A 451 -23.23 -18.00 -31.96
CA PRO A 451 -22.44 -18.17 -33.16
C PRO A 451 -21.00 -17.63 -33.00
N SER A 452 -20.07 -18.23 -33.73
CA SER A 452 -18.69 -17.75 -33.77
C SER A 452 -18.61 -16.29 -34.23
N GLY A 453 -17.92 -15.43 -33.46
CA GLY A 453 -17.80 -14.02 -33.74
C GLY A 453 -18.88 -13.14 -33.11
N ILE A 454 -19.77 -13.71 -32.30
CA ILE A 454 -20.89 -13.00 -31.68
C ILE A 454 -20.45 -11.74 -30.91
N MET A 455 -19.33 -11.78 -30.18
CA MET A 455 -18.80 -10.60 -29.47
C MET A 455 -18.37 -9.48 -30.41
N ARG A 456 -17.83 -9.80 -31.59
CA ARG A 456 -17.52 -8.77 -32.59
C ARG A 456 -18.79 -8.13 -33.16
N TYR A 457 -19.80 -8.94 -33.42
CA TYR A 457 -21.13 -8.46 -33.83
C TYR A 457 -21.72 -7.51 -32.77
N ALA A 458 -21.76 -7.96 -31.52
CA ALA A 458 -22.30 -7.16 -30.42
C ALA A 458 -21.56 -5.82 -30.26
N LEU A 459 -20.21 -5.82 -30.40
CA LEU A 459 -19.44 -4.57 -30.34
C LEU A 459 -19.64 -3.67 -31.53
N ILE A 460 -19.81 -4.21 -32.76
CA ILE A 460 -20.12 -3.40 -33.95
C ILE A 460 -21.47 -2.70 -33.76
N GLU A 461 -22.47 -3.43 -33.34
CA GLU A 461 -23.81 -2.86 -33.10
C GLU A 461 -23.81 -1.83 -31.96
N ALA A 462 -23.07 -2.11 -30.88
CA ALA A 462 -22.90 -1.15 -29.79
C ALA A 462 -22.17 0.13 -30.24
N MET A 463 -21.19 0.03 -31.17
CA MET A 463 -20.54 1.20 -31.77
C MET A 463 -21.50 2.01 -32.66
N PHE A 464 -22.35 1.34 -33.44
CA PHE A 464 -23.41 2.03 -34.22
C PHE A 464 -24.40 2.74 -33.30
N TRP A 465 -24.86 2.08 -32.24
CA TRP A 465 -25.70 2.70 -31.23
C TRP A 465 -25.03 3.93 -30.61
N ALA A 466 -23.77 3.77 -30.11
CA ALA A 466 -23.06 4.86 -29.49
C ALA A 466 -22.79 6.05 -30.44
N SER A 467 -22.50 5.78 -31.71
CA SER A 467 -22.36 6.79 -32.75
C SER A 467 -23.66 7.53 -32.99
N LYS A 468 -24.80 6.81 -33.06
CA LYS A 468 -26.16 7.40 -33.22
C LYS A 468 -26.55 8.25 -32.03
N GLU A 469 -26.17 7.84 -30.80
CA GLU A 469 -26.36 8.61 -29.57
C GLU A 469 -25.42 9.81 -29.45
N GLY A 470 -24.46 9.99 -30.37
CA GLY A 470 -23.57 11.14 -30.44
C GLY A 470 -22.34 11.03 -29.53
N TYR A 471 -21.95 9.84 -29.11
CA TYR A 471 -20.69 9.63 -28.36
C TYR A 471 -19.48 9.81 -29.25
N ALA A 472 -18.43 10.45 -28.73
CA ALA A 472 -17.20 10.70 -29.49
C ALA A 472 -16.31 9.46 -29.61
N TRP A 473 -16.22 8.66 -28.54
CA TRP A 473 -15.31 7.54 -28.45
C TRP A 473 -15.99 6.26 -27.95
N PHE A 474 -15.52 5.12 -28.50
CA PHE A 474 -15.85 3.80 -27.99
C PHE A 474 -14.59 3.14 -27.42
N ASN A 475 -14.56 2.89 -26.11
CA ASN A 475 -13.43 2.34 -25.39
C ASN A 475 -13.61 0.83 -25.22
N LEU A 476 -12.72 0.06 -25.84
CA LEU A 476 -12.69 -1.40 -25.75
C LEU A 476 -11.95 -1.92 -24.50
N GLY A 477 -11.52 -1.02 -23.63
CA GLY A 477 -10.77 -1.34 -22.43
C GLY A 477 -9.27 -1.57 -22.66
N ALA A 478 -8.56 -1.92 -21.60
CA ALA A 478 -7.11 -2.07 -21.60
C ALA A 478 -6.62 -3.37 -22.24
N ALA A 479 -5.47 -3.31 -22.91
CA ALA A 479 -4.65 -4.46 -23.28
C ALA A 479 -3.36 -4.42 -22.42
N PRO A 480 -3.29 -5.19 -21.33
CA PRO A 480 -2.14 -5.21 -20.45
C PRO A 480 -0.88 -5.64 -21.20
N LEU A 481 0.26 -5.03 -20.83
CA LEU A 481 1.59 -5.27 -21.42
C LEU A 481 1.70 -4.98 -22.93
N ALA A 482 0.65 -4.44 -23.57
CA ALA A 482 0.69 -4.02 -24.96
C ALA A 482 1.55 -2.76 -25.12
N GLY A 483 2.23 -2.62 -26.29
CA GLY A 483 3.02 -1.43 -26.63
C GLY A 483 4.24 -1.17 -25.73
N ILE A 484 4.66 -2.13 -24.90
CA ILE A 484 5.90 -2.05 -24.13
C ILE A 484 7.06 -2.48 -25.03
N ARG A 485 7.96 -1.54 -25.31
CA ARG A 485 9.17 -1.82 -26.09
C ARG A 485 10.26 -2.36 -25.16
N THR A 486 10.89 -3.48 -25.56
CA THR A 486 12.06 -4.06 -24.88
C THR A 486 13.27 -3.89 -25.76
N SER A 487 14.33 -3.29 -25.21
CA SER A 487 15.63 -3.14 -25.84
C SER A 487 16.74 -3.33 -24.81
N SER A 488 17.97 -3.45 -25.22
CA SER A 488 19.15 -3.58 -24.33
C SER A 488 19.32 -2.39 -23.39
N ILE A 489 18.80 -1.22 -23.75
CA ILE A 489 18.83 0.01 -22.95
C ILE A 489 17.53 0.24 -22.16
N SER A 490 16.56 -0.68 -22.29
CA SER A 490 15.30 -0.57 -21.55
C SER A 490 15.52 -0.80 -20.04
N PRO A 491 14.79 -0.09 -19.18
CA PRO A 491 14.82 -0.34 -17.73
C PRO A 491 14.61 -1.82 -17.41
N LEU A 492 15.23 -2.31 -16.35
CA LEU A 492 15.08 -3.69 -15.86
C LEU A 492 13.62 -4.14 -15.74
N TRP A 493 12.71 -3.19 -15.50
CA TRP A 493 11.28 -3.45 -15.50
C TRP A 493 10.77 -3.99 -16.84
N ASN A 494 11.15 -3.36 -17.95
CA ASN A 494 10.73 -3.80 -19.28
C ASN A 494 11.28 -5.18 -19.62
N GLN A 495 12.46 -5.52 -19.11
CA GLN A 495 13.06 -6.86 -19.26
C GLN A 495 12.32 -7.90 -18.41
N LEU A 496 11.93 -7.53 -17.18
CA LEU A 496 11.11 -8.39 -16.30
C LEU A 496 9.69 -8.60 -16.85
N THR A 497 9.09 -7.59 -17.50
CA THR A 497 7.78 -7.75 -18.14
C THR A 497 7.81 -8.77 -19.28
N THR A 498 8.94 -8.94 -19.95
CA THR A 498 9.11 -9.98 -20.98
C THR A 498 9.12 -11.38 -20.34
N ALA A 499 9.79 -11.54 -19.19
CA ALA A 499 9.77 -12.80 -18.45
C ALA A 499 8.37 -13.08 -17.86
N VAL A 500 7.70 -12.07 -17.32
CA VAL A 500 6.30 -12.16 -16.81
C VAL A 500 5.34 -12.45 -17.97
N ARG A 501 5.58 -11.88 -19.17
CA ARG A 501 4.79 -12.16 -20.38
C ARG A 501 4.88 -13.64 -20.75
N GLY A 502 6.08 -14.23 -20.78
CA GLY A 502 6.27 -15.65 -21.11
C GLY A 502 5.61 -16.61 -20.10
N VAL A 503 5.59 -16.25 -18.81
CA VAL A 503 4.88 -17.01 -17.77
C VAL A 503 3.38 -16.66 -17.79
N GLY A 504 3.04 -15.39 -17.97
CA GLY A 504 1.66 -14.88 -17.93
C GLY A 504 0.82 -15.28 -19.14
N GLU A 505 1.43 -15.49 -20.32
CA GLU A 505 0.71 -15.98 -21.52
C GLU A 505 0.12 -17.37 -21.33
N ARG A 506 0.71 -18.20 -20.45
CA ARG A 506 0.10 -19.47 -20.06
C ARG A 506 -1.20 -19.30 -19.24
N TYR A 507 -1.38 -18.14 -18.57
CA TYR A 507 -2.51 -17.83 -17.69
C TYR A 507 -3.45 -16.77 -18.23
N TYR A 508 -2.98 -15.89 -19.12
CA TYR A 508 -3.77 -14.82 -19.71
C TYR A 508 -3.28 -14.53 -21.13
N ASN A 509 -4.14 -14.73 -22.12
CA ASN A 509 -3.82 -14.54 -23.55
C ASN A 509 -3.76 -13.03 -23.90
N PHE A 510 -2.68 -12.35 -23.52
CA PHE A 510 -2.50 -10.91 -23.76
C PHE A 510 -2.46 -10.55 -25.25
N GLU A 511 -1.80 -11.38 -26.08
CA GLU A 511 -1.74 -11.17 -27.53
C GLU A 511 -3.10 -11.40 -28.20
N GLY A 512 -3.79 -12.43 -27.78
CA GLY A 512 -5.14 -12.68 -28.29
C GLY A 512 -6.12 -11.55 -27.97
N LEU A 513 -5.98 -10.92 -26.79
CA LEU A 513 -6.81 -9.77 -26.42
C LEU A 513 -6.44 -8.53 -27.26
N ARG A 514 -5.17 -8.26 -27.52
CA ARG A 514 -4.74 -7.18 -28.40
C ARG A 514 -5.24 -7.42 -29.83
N ASN A 515 -4.97 -8.60 -30.36
CA ASN A 515 -5.40 -8.98 -31.71
C ASN A 515 -6.94 -8.90 -31.89
N PHE A 516 -7.70 -9.26 -30.84
CA PHE A 516 -9.16 -9.09 -30.85
C PHE A 516 -9.58 -7.62 -31.01
N LYS A 517 -8.89 -6.71 -30.30
CA LYS A 517 -9.18 -5.26 -30.34
C LYS A 517 -8.67 -4.59 -31.62
N ASP A 518 -7.55 -5.05 -32.17
CA ASP A 518 -6.98 -4.53 -33.43
C ASP A 518 -7.93 -4.71 -34.63
N TRP A 519 -8.89 -5.66 -34.57
CA TRP A 519 -9.92 -5.80 -35.58
C TRP A 519 -10.77 -4.54 -35.77
N PHE A 520 -10.91 -3.72 -34.72
CA PHE A 520 -11.71 -2.50 -34.74
C PHE A 520 -10.92 -1.26 -35.13
N TYR A 521 -9.63 -1.40 -35.44
CA TYR A 521 -8.72 -0.30 -35.81
C TYR A 521 -8.70 0.81 -34.76
N PRO A 522 -8.44 0.49 -33.48
CA PRO A 522 -8.46 1.49 -32.42
C PRO A 522 -7.22 2.38 -32.46
N GLU A 523 -7.37 3.55 -31.89
CA GLU A 523 -6.24 4.35 -31.40
C GLU A 523 -5.80 3.80 -30.05
N TRP A 524 -4.48 3.57 -29.90
CA TRP A 524 -3.91 3.00 -28.69
C TRP A 524 -3.38 4.10 -27.79
N GLU A 525 -4.01 4.28 -26.63
CA GLU A 525 -3.63 5.24 -25.58
C GLU A 525 -2.84 4.52 -24.49
N GLY A 526 -1.62 5.02 -24.13
CA GLY A 526 -0.80 4.42 -23.08
C GLY A 526 -1.48 4.54 -21.70
N THR A 527 -1.32 3.51 -20.85
CA THR A 527 -1.76 3.55 -19.45
C THR A 527 -0.60 3.24 -18.53
N TYR A 528 -0.53 3.92 -17.37
CA TYR A 528 0.66 3.94 -16.55
C TYR A 528 0.39 3.56 -15.10
N LEU A 529 1.42 3.00 -14.46
CA LEU A 529 1.53 2.81 -13.01
C LEU A 529 2.46 3.89 -12.47
N VAL A 530 1.98 4.64 -11.51
CA VAL A 530 2.79 5.61 -10.76
C VAL A 530 2.88 5.12 -9.32
N SER A 531 4.10 4.88 -8.84
CA SER A 531 4.27 4.26 -7.52
C SER A 531 5.70 4.46 -6.99
N PRO A 532 5.97 4.21 -5.70
CA PRO A 532 7.33 4.13 -5.21
C PRO A 532 8.15 3.11 -6.00
N GLY A 533 9.33 3.52 -6.47
CA GLY A 533 10.22 2.69 -7.27
C GLY A 533 11.01 1.64 -6.47
N GLY A 534 12.01 1.03 -7.13
CA GLY A 534 12.97 0.13 -6.51
C GLY A 534 12.39 -1.23 -6.11
N THR A 535 12.86 -1.75 -4.98
CA THR A 535 12.54 -3.10 -4.46
C THR A 535 11.09 -3.30 -4.03
N LYS A 536 10.28 -2.22 -3.96
CA LYS A 536 8.87 -2.29 -3.58
C LYS A 536 7.96 -2.75 -4.73
N ARG A 537 8.38 -2.60 -5.99
CA ARG A 537 7.55 -2.89 -7.18
C ARG A 537 6.95 -4.29 -7.22
N PRO A 538 7.69 -5.38 -6.98
CA PRO A 538 7.10 -6.72 -7.01
C PRO A 538 5.95 -6.88 -6.00
N ALA A 539 6.11 -6.33 -4.79
CA ALA A 539 5.07 -6.36 -3.78
C ALA A 539 3.85 -5.51 -4.17
N ILE A 540 4.07 -4.33 -4.79
CA ILE A 540 3.00 -3.46 -5.29
C ILE A 540 2.17 -4.19 -6.35
N LEU A 541 2.83 -4.86 -7.31
CA LEU A 541 2.13 -5.60 -8.36
C LEU A 541 1.34 -6.80 -7.81
N ALA A 542 1.92 -7.53 -6.84
CA ALA A 542 1.22 -8.61 -6.16
C ALA A 542 -0.02 -8.09 -5.40
N ASN A 543 0.08 -6.92 -4.79
CA ASN A 543 -1.04 -6.27 -4.10
C ASN A 543 -2.14 -5.82 -5.09
N ILE A 544 -1.77 -5.25 -6.25
CA ILE A 544 -2.72 -4.90 -7.31
C ILE A 544 -3.42 -6.18 -7.83
N ALA A 545 -2.65 -7.22 -8.12
CA ALA A 545 -3.20 -8.50 -8.56
C ALA A 545 -4.17 -9.10 -7.53
N SER A 546 -3.87 -8.96 -6.23
CA SER A 546 -4.76 -9.38 -5.14
C SER A 546 -6.08 -8.59 -5.10
N LEU A 547 -6.05 -7.27 -5.35
CA LEU A 547 -7.26 -6.46 -5.45
C LEU A 547 -8.13 -6.89 -6.62
N ILE A 548 -7.52 -7.17 -7.78
CA ILE A 548 -8.24 -7.56 -9.01
C ILE A 548 -8.83 -8.97 -8.89
N SER A 549 -8.10 -9.92 -8.29
CA SER A 549 -8.51 -11.33 -8.19
C SER A 549 -9.27 -11.67 -6.91
N GLY A 550 -9.38 -10.74 -5.96
CA GLY A 550 -10.01 -10.94 -4.66
C GLY A 550 -9.17 -11.74 -3.65
N SER A 551 -8.03 -12.33 -4.06
CA SER A 551 -7.06 -12.99 -3.16
C SER A 551 -5.70 -13.17 -3.85
N ILE A 552 -4.61 -13.23 -3.06
CA ILE A 552 -3.26 -13.52 -3.60
C ILE A 552 -3.24 -14.91 -4.26
N GLY A 553 -3.93 -15.89 -3.69
CA GLY A 553 -4.05 -17.24 -4.29
C GLY A 553 -4.93 -17.29 -5.55
N GLY A 554 -5.87 -16.37 -5.71
CA GLY A 554 -6.74 -16.26 -6.88
C GLY A 554 -6.04 -15.68 -8.11
N ALA A 555 -4.96 -14.90 -7.91
CA ALA A 555 -4.19 -14.34 -9.01
C ALA A 555 -3.44 -15.41 -9.82
N PHE A 556 -3.14 -16.56 -9.20
CA PHE A 556 -2.38 -17.67 -9.78
C PHE A 556 -3.20 -18.96 -10.02
N ARG A 557 -4.50 -18.94 -9.70
CA ARG A 557 -5.42 -20.06 -10.00
C ARG A 557 -6.28 -19.70 -11.22
N LYS A 558 -6.27 -20.60 -12.21
CA LYS A 558 -7.29 -20.63 -13.25
C LYS A 558 -8.63 -21.01 -12.66
#